data_4f24040b39bf26e6b1ecac6d42585843
#
_entry.id   4f24040b39bf26e6b1ecac6d42585843
#
_cell.length_a   1.000
_cell.length_b   1.000
_cell.length_c   1.000
_cell.angle_alpha   90.00
_cell.angle_beta   90.00
_cell.angle_gamma   90.00
#
_symmetry.space_group_name_H-M   'P 1'
#
loop_
_entity.id
_entity.type
_entity.pdbx_description
1 polymer ?
#
loop_
_entity_poly.entity_id
_entity_poly.type
_entity_poly.pdbx_seq_one_letter_code
_entity_poly.pdbx_strand_id
1 'polypeptide(L)'
;MQKKNGDLILVDVKATSRNNFDWSDTFNKYEYAKAYKRQLEMYQWLFKKNGFPVAKEAYLLYFNGKKNEEFFKNQLNFDVHLIKLDCSTSWVESKIIDTVNLLRSDNFPKPSLKCEYCNYLKKRWQLSIT
;
A
#
# COMPACT_ATOMS: atom_id res chain seq x y z
N MET A 1 -8.25 -1.98 16.18
CA MET A 1 -9.11 -1.06 16.98
C MET A 1 -10.56 -1.47 16.77
N GLN A 2 -11.44 -1.15 17.72
CA GLN A 2 -12.87 -1.50 17.63
C GLN A 2 -13.75 -0.27 17.89
N LYS A 3 -14.81 -0.11 17.10
CA LYS A 3 -15.81 0.92 17.33
C LYS A 3 -16.76 0.54 18.46
N LYS A 4 -17.51 1.52 18.99
CA LYS A 4 -18.55 1.28 20.02
C LYS A 4 -19.64 0.31 19.56
N ASN A 5 -19.93 0.24 18.25
CA ASN A 5 -20.88 -0.69 17.65
C ASN A 5 -20.33 -2.11 17.40
N GLY A 6 -19.08 -2.37 17.78
CA GLY A 6 -18.42 -3.67 17.59
C GLY A 6 -17.59 -3.82 16.31
N ASP A 7 -17.70 -2.91 15.34
CA ASP A 7 -16.95 -3.00 14.08
C ASP A 7 -15.44 -2.89 14.31
N LEU A 8 -14.69 -3.74 13.64
CA LEU A 8 -13.24 -3.71 13.64
C LEU A 8 -12.73 -2.60 12.72
N ILE A 9 -11.81 -1.80 13.22
CA ILE A 9 -11.06 -0.82 12.44
C ILE A 9 -9.66 -1.38 12.18
N LEU A 10 -9.28 -1.54 10.92
CA LEU A 10 -7.94 -1.96 10.56
C LEU A 10 -6.96 -0.79 10.69
N VAL A 11 -5.81 -1.07 11.29
CA VAL A 11 -4.71 -0.13 11.41
C VAL A 11 -3.45 -0.82 10.93
N ASP A 12 -2.79 -0.25 9.95
CA ASP A 12 -1.53 -0.75 9.41
C ASP A 12 -0.40 0.22 9.78
N VAL A 13 0.72 -0.32 10.25
CA VAL A 13 1.86 0.46 10.70
C VAL A 13 2.86 0.61 9.57
N LYS A 14 3.24 1.84 9.29
CA LYS A 14 4.26 2.17 8.29
C LYS A 14 5.36 3.03 8.91
N ALA A 15 6.59 2.82 8.49
CA ALA A 15 7.73 3.63 8.89
C ALA A 15 8.39 4.28 7.66
N THR A 16 8.86 5.49 7.86
CA THR A 16 9.63 6.25 6.86
C THR A 16 10.63 7.16 7.56
N SER A 17 11.46 7.85 6.78
CA SER A 17 12.39 8.85 7.26
C SER A 17 12.51 9.95 6.20
N ARG A 18 11.51 10.81 6.14
CA ARG A 18 11.40 11.89 5.15
C ARG A 18 11.48 13.26 5.81
N ASN A 19 12.19 14.16 5.18
CA ASN A 19 12.07 15.58 5.52
C ASN A 19 10.72 16.10 4.99
N ASN A 20 10.03 16.93 5.78
CA ASN A 20 8.76 17.55 5.40
C ASN A 20 7.71 16.50 4.95
N PHE A 21 7.38 15.57 5.84
CA PHE A 21 6.37 14.56 5.58
C PHE A 21 4.97 15.19 5.51
N ASP A 22 4.36 15.15 4.33
CA ASP A 22 2.96 15.48 4.08
C ASP A 22 2.29 14.28 3.42
N TRP A 23 1.21 13.78 4.04
CA TRP A 23 0.50 12.63 3.51
C TRP A 23 -0.28 12.95 2.23
N SER A 24 -0.92 14.11 2.15
CA SER A 24 -1.72 14.49 0.98
C SER A 24 -0.86 14.59 -0.26
N ASP A 25 0.30 15.22 -0.16
CA ASP A 25 1.30 15.27 -1.23
C ASP A 25 1.85 13.86 -1.54
N THR A 26 2.17 13.07 -0.51
CA THR A 26 2.66 11.70 -0.65
C THR A 26 1.64 10.81 -1.38
N PHE A 27 0.36 10.88 -1.02
CA PHE A 27 -0.69 10.07 -1.63
C PHE A 27 -0.92 10.43 -3.10
N ASN A 28 -0.89 11.71 -3.44
CA ASN A 28 -1.09 12.18 -4.80
C ASN A 28 0.11 11.88 -5.71
N LYS A 29 1.31 12.00 -5.18
CA LYS A 29 2.56 11.93 -5.94
C LYS A 29 3.08 10.50 -6.13
N TYR A 30 2.89 9.60 -5.15
CA TYR A 30 3.56 8.31 -5.14
C TYR A 30 2.58 7.12 -5.22
N GLU A 31 2.80 6.25 -6.18
CA GLU A 31 2.00 5.03 -6.36
C GLU A 31 2.07 4.05 -5.17
N TYR A 32 3.19 4.02 -4.42
CA TYR A 32 3.28 3.17 -3.24
C TYR A 32 2.29 3.57 -2.14
N ALA A 33 1.96 4.86 -2.01
CA ALA A 33 0.97 5.32 -1.04
C ALA A 33 -0.44 4.83 -1.40
N LYS A 34 -0.77 4.80 -2.69
CA LYS A 34 -2.01 4.17 -3.20
C LYS A 34 -1.99 2.65 -2.99
N ALA A 35 -0.81 2.02 -3.07
CA ALA A 35 -0.67 0.60 -2.79
C ALA A 35 -1.00 0.26 -1.33
N TYR A 36 -0.67 1.13 -0.36
CA TYR A 36 -1.04 0.94 1.04
C TYR A 36 -2.57 0.99 1.25
N LYS A 37 -3.27 1.88 0.54
CA LYS A 37 -4.73 1.89 0.56
C LYS A 37 -5.29 0.57 0.01
N ARG A 38 -4.82 0.12 -1.15
CA ARG A 38 -5.24 -1.17 -1.75
C ARG A 38 -4.96 -2.35 -0.81
N GLN A 39 -3.83 -2.35 -0.10
CA GLN A 39 -3.50 -3.36 0.90
C GLN A 39 -4.54 -3.41 2.03
N LEU A 40 -4.91 -2.26 2.60
CA LEU A 40 -5.93 -2.17 3.64
C LEU A 40 -7.31 -2.62 3.14
N GLU A 41 -7.68 -2.26 1.89
CA GLU A 41 -8.93 -2.69 1.26
C GLU A 41 -8.99 -4.21 1.07
N MET A 42 -7.87 -4.83 0.67
CA MET A 42 -7.76 -6.29 0.60
C MET A 42 -7.88 -6.95 1.98
N TYR A 43 -7.25 -6.39 3.01
CA TYR A 43 -7.38 -6.90 4.37
C TYR A 43 -8.83 -6.78 4.87
N GLN A 44 -9.49 -5.64 4.64
CA GLN A 44 -10.91 -5.49 4.99
C GLN A 44 -11.79 -6.53 4.29
N TRP A 45 -11.52 -6.81 3.00
CA TRP A 45 -12.23 -7.83 2.25
C TRP A 45 -12.02 -9.22 2.85
N LEU A 46 -10.78 -9.59 3.19
CA LEU A 46 -10.46 -10.87 3.83
C LEU A 46 -11.17 -11.02 5.18
N PHE A 47 -11.13 -10.00 6.03
CA PHE A 47 -11.82 -10.04 7.33
C PHE A 47 -13.33 -10.18 7.16
N LYS A 48 -13.94 -9.45 6.22
CA LYS A 48 -15.38 -9.58 5.92
C LYS A 48 -15.74 -10.99 5.41
N LYS A 49 -14.92 -11.58 4.53
CA LYS A 49 -15.13 -12.96 4.04
C LYS A 49 -15.01 -14.00 5.15
N ASN A 50 -14.28 -13.71 6.21
CA ASN A 50 -14.20 -14.55 7.41
C ASN A 50 -15.22 -14.19 8.50
N GLY A 51 -16.24 -13.40 8.18
CA GLY A 51 -17.37 -13.13 9.07
C GLY A 51 -17.14 -12.03 10.11
N PHE A 52 -16.03 -11.29 10.04
CA PHE A 52 -15.78 -10.19 10.97
C PHE A 52 -16.53 -8.91 10.52
N PRO A 53 -17.18 -8.21 11.45
CA PRO A 53 -17.74 -6.88 11.18
C PRO A 53 -16.59 -5.88 11.03
N VAL A 54 -16.45 -5.27 9.85
CA VAL A 54 -15.34 -4.36 9.55
C VAL A 54 -15.87 -2.99 9.15
N ALA A 55 -15.36 -1.96 9.79
CA ALA A 55 -15.64 -0.57 9.46
C ALA A 55 -15.21 -0.20 8.04
N LYS A 56 -15.87 0.79 7.45
CA LYS A 56 -15.50 1.31 6.13
C LYS A 56 -14.15 2.04 6.14
N GLU A 57 -13.88 2.77 7.23
CA GLU A 57 -12.58 3.43 7.42
C GLU A 57 -11.50 2.46 7.90
N ALA A 58 -10.26 2.75 7.51
CA ALA A 58 -9.04 2.15 8.02
C ALA A 58 -8.02 3.25 8.31
N TYR A 59 -6.95 2.92 9.00
CA TYR A 59 -5.91 3.89 9.34
C TYR A 59 -4.52 3.38 8.99
N LEU A 60 -3.65 4.30 8.56
CA LEU A 60 -2.22 4.11 8.58
C LEU A 60 -1.66 4.82 9.81
N LEU A 61 -0.95 4.07 10.64
CA LEU A 61 -0.15 4.64 11.73
C LEU A 61 1.28 4.82 11.21
N TYR A 62 1.62 6.04 10.88
CA TYR A 62 2.87 6.37 10.21
C TYR A 62 3.90 6.92 11.19
N PHE A 63 5.05 6.28 11.26
CA PHE A 63 6.21 6.71 12.04
C PHE A 63 7.24 7.32 11.09
N ASN A 64 7.47 8.63 11.23
CA ASN A 64 8.48 9.34 10.46
C ASN A 64 9.73 9.57 11.32
N GLY A 65 10.77 8.78 11.11
CA GLY A 65 12.03 8.86 11.86
C GLY A 65 12.79 10.16 11.58
N LYS A 66 13.26 10.81 12.64
CA LYS A 66 14.08 12.04 12.56
C LYS A 66 15.53 11.67 12.32
N LYS A 67 15.93 11.60 11.05
CA LYS A 67 17.28 11.19 10.64
C LYS A 67 18.35 12.28 10.72
N ASN A 68 17.94 13.55 10.84
CA ASN A 68 18.83 14.71 10.80
C ASN A 68 19.14 15.26 12.21
N GLU A 69 18.91 14.48 13.27
CA GLU A 69 19.32 14.87 14.60
C GLU A 69 20.85 14.74 14.72
N GLU A 70 21.47 15.75 15.32
CA GLU A 70 22.93 15.95 15.35
C GLU A 70 23.67 14.83 16.08
N PHE A 71 23.01 14.14 17.02
CA PHE A 71 23.59 13.04 17.78
C PHE A 71 22.61 11.90 17.99
N PHE A 72 23.02 10.70 17.62
CA PHE A 72 22.34 9.48 18.02
C PHE A 72 22.68 9.17 19.50
N LYS A 73 21.83 9.62 20.40
CA LYS A 73 21.96 9.37 21.86
C LYS A 73 21.34 8.04 22.30
N ASN A 74 21.54 6.96 21.55
CA ASN A 74 20.85 5.67 21.72
C ASN A 74 19.31 5.78 21.69
N GLN A 75 18.77 6.82 21.06
CA GLN A 75 17.34 7.07 20.90
C GLN A 75 17.05 7.46 19.46
N LEU A 76 15.97 6.89 18.91
CA LEU A 76 15.44 7.29 17.64
C LEU A 76 14.07 7.95 17.85
N ASN A 77 14.01 9.23 17.50
CA ASN A 77 12.79 10.02 17.63
C ASN A 77 11.94 9.92 16.37
N PHE A 78 10.63 9.87 16.54
CA PHE A 78 9.66 9.80 15.45
C PHE A 78 8.59 10.88 15.60
N ASP A 79 8.18 11.45 14.48
CA ASP A 79 6.90 12.11 14.35
C ASP A 79 5.85 11.05 13.97
N VAL A 80 4.76 11.01 14.74
CA VAL A 80 3.73 9.98 14.57
C VAL A 80 2.48 10.60 13.95
N HIS A 81 2.01 10.02 12.85
CA HIS A 81 0.84 10.48 12.12
C HIS A 81 -0.20 9.36 12.03
N LEU A 82 -1.43 9.66 12.43
CA LEU A 82 -2.57 8.77 12.23
C LEU A 82 -3.38 9.25 11.03
N ILE A 83 -3.33 8.50 9.94
CA ILE A 83 -3.90 8.88 8.66
C ILE A 83 -5.16 8.04 8.42
N LYS A 84 -6.31 8.71 8.34
CA LYS A 84 -7.58 8.06 8.02
C LYS A 84 -7.70 7.84 6.52
N LEU A 85 -8.15 6.64 6.15
CA LEU A 85 -8.46 6.26 4.77
C LEU A 85 -9.90 5.75 4.68
N ASP A 86 -10.66 6.30 3.75
CA ASP A 86 -11.95 5.73 3.35
C ASP A 86 -11.71 4.65 2.31
N CYS A 87 -12.05 3.42 2.68
CA CYS A 87 -11.75 2.21 1.91
C CYS A 87 -13.00 1.65 1.23
N SER A 88 -12.82 1.01 0.08
CA SER A 88 -13.83 0.25 -0.62
C SER A 88 -13.31 -1.13 -1.00
N THR A 89 -14.06 -2.17 -0.64
CA THR A 89 -13.71 -3.56 -0.96
C THR A 89 -14.35 -4.07 -2.25
N SER A 90 -15.14 -3.24 -2.93
CA SER A 90 -15.97 -3.65 -4.08
C SER A 90 -15.18 -4.15 -5.28
N TRP A 91 -13.95 -3.70 -5.44
CA TRP A 91 -13.08 -4.06 -6.56
C TRP A 91 -12.27 -5.35 -6.34
N VAL A 92 -12.13 -5.80 -5.08
CA VAL A 92 -11.13 -6.82 -4.71
C VAL A 92 -11.47 -8.17 -5.33
N GLU A 93 -12.71 -8.64 -5.15
CA GLU A 93 -13.13 -9.98 -5.62
C GLU A 93 -13.00 -10.12 -7.14
N SER A 94 -13.49 -9.13 -7.90
CA SER A 94 -13.36 -9.16 -9.36
C SER A 94 -11.90 -9.17 -9.81
N LYS A 95 -11.02 -8.43 -9.15
CA LYS A 95 -9.59 -8.42 -9.49
C LYS A 95 -8.88 -9.73 -9.15
N ILE A 96 -9.29 -10.41 -8.10
CA ILE A 96 -8.78 -11.76 -7.79
C ILE A 96 -9.20 -12.74 -8.90
N ILE A 97 -10.48 -12.71 -9.29
CA ILE A 97 -11.00 -13.58 -10.38
C ILE A 97 -10.29 -13.28 -11.69
N ASP A 98 -10.17 -12.00 -12.08
CA ASP A 98 -9.45 -11.58 -13.30
C ASP A 98 -8.01 -12.11 -13.27
N THR A 99 -7.33 -12.01 -12.14
CA THR A 99 -5.94 -12.48 -11.98
C THR A 99 -5.84 -13.99 -12.11
N VAL A 100 -6.75 -14.74 -11.47
CA VAL A 100 -6.77 -16.22 -11.58
C VAL A 100 -7.03 -16.65 -13.04
N ASN A 101 -7.98 -16.00 -13.72
CA ASN A 101 -8.28 -16.29 -15.11
C ASN A 101 -7.08 -16.00 -16.04
N LEU A 102 -6.38 -14.88 -15.79
CA LEU A 102 -5.16 -14.54 -16.52
C LEU A 102 -4.06 -15.59 -16.31
N LEU A 103 -3.83 -16.00 -15.07
CA LEU A 103 -2.81 -17.01 -14.70
C LEU A 103 -3.12 -18.41 -15.31
N ARG A 104 -4.39 -18.69 -15.60
CA ARG A 104 -4.84 -19.95 -16.24
C ARG A 104 -4.91 -19.87 -17.76
N SER A 105 -4.65 -18.70 -18.33
CA SER A 105 -4.65 -18.50 -19.77
C SER A 105 -3.22 -18.45 -20.31
N ASP A 106 -3.08 -18.72 -21.62
CA ASP A 106 -1.81 -18.55 -22.34
C ASP A 106 -1.53 -17.09 -22.74
N ASN A 107 -2.38 -16.15 -22.28
CA ASN A 107 -2.26 -14.75 -22.63
C ASN A 107 -1.34 -14.01 -21.64
N PHE A 108 -0.34 -13.33 -22.17
CA PHE A 108 0.50 -12.44 -21.37
C PHE A 108 -0.06 -11.02 -21.37
N PRO A 109 -0.19 -10.38 -20.20
CA PRO A 109 -0.65 -9.00 -20.14
C PRO A 109 0.38 -8.07 -20.79
N LYS A 110 -0.11 -7.04 -21.48
CA LYS A 110 0.79 -6.01 -22.04
C LYS A 110 1.52 -5.30 -20.90
N PRO A 111 2.85 -5.10 -21.03
CA PRO A 111 3.61 -4.38 -20.02
C PRO A 111 3.13 -2.94 -19.90
N SER A 112 3.00 -2.45 -18.66
CA SER A 112 2.74 -1.03 -18.43
C SER A 112 3.95 -0.20 -18.85
N LEU A 113 3.72 0.93 -19.51
CA LEU A 113 4.80 1.89 -19.84
C LEU A 113 5.52 2.44 -18.62
N LYS A 114 4.85 2.44 -17.46
CA LYS A 114 5.41 2.88 -16.18
C LYS A 114 6.02 1.74 -15.35
N CYS A 115 6.01 0.50 -15.86
CA CYS A 115 6.57 -0.64 -15.13
C CYS A 115 8.10 -0.64 -15.22
N GLU A 116 8.76 -0.36 -14.10
CA GLU A 116 10.23 -0.33 -14.04
C GLU A 116 10.86 -1.69 -14.37
N TYR A 117 10.26 -2.79 -13.93
CA TYR A 117 10.72 -4.15 -14.24
C TYR A 117 10.62 -4.47 -15.72
N CYS A 118 9.49 -4.13 -16.35
CA CYS A 118 9.32 -4.34 -17.79
C CYS A 118 10.31 -3.49 -18.60
N ASN A 119 10.53 -2.25 -18.20
CA ASN A 119 11.48 -1.35 -18.82
C ASN A 119 12.93 -1.84 -18.65
N TYR A 120 13.25 -2.37 -17.45
CA TYR A 120 14.56 -2.98 -17.20
C TYR A 120 14.79 -4.21 -18.11
N LEU A 121 13.83 -5.14 -18.16
CA LEU A 121 13.91 -6.31 -19.03
C LEU A 121 14.10 -5.92 -20.48
N LYS A 122 13.29 -4.98 -20.99
CA LYS A 122 13.40 -4.49 -22.36
C LYS A 122 14.79 -3.94 -22.68
N LYS A 123 15.37 -3.15 -21.80
CA LYS A 123 16.74 -2.61 -21.95
C LYS A 123 17.80 -3.73 -21.95
N ARG A 124 17.64 -4.70 -21.05
CA ARG A 124 18.59 -5.82 -20.96
C ARG A 124 18.57 -6.70 -22.20
N TRP A 125 17.39 -6.98 -22.76
CA TRP A 125 17.28 -7.72 -24.03
C TRP A 125 17.96 -6.99 -25.19
N GLN A 126 17.85 -5.67 -25.26
CA GLN A 126 18.53 -4.86 -26.29
C GLN A 126 20.07 -4.95 -26.18
N LEU A 127 20.60 -5.08 -24.95
CA LEU A 127 22.05 -5.23 -24.72
C LEU A 127 22.57 -6.65 -25.00
N SER A 128 21.70 -7.65 -25.04
CA SER A 128 22.08 -9.06 -25.29
C SER A 128 22.15 -9.41 -26.79
N ILE A 129 21.73 -8.49 -27.67
CA ILE A 129 21.67 -8.67 -29.13
C ILE A 129 22.83 -7.93 -29.84
N THR A 130 23.65 -7.17 -29.08
CA THR A 130 24.88 -6.54 -29.54
C THR A 130 26.10 -7.34 -29.08
#